data_524429a459602a94c884d4314a0e0b83
#
_entry.id   524429a459602a94c884d4314a0e0b83
#
_cell.length_a   1.000
_cell.length_b   1.000
_cell.length_c   1.000
_cell.angle_alpha   90.00
_cell.angle_beta   90.00
_cell.angle_gamma   90.00
#
_symmetry.space_group_name_H-M   'P 1'
#
loop_
_entity.id
_entity.type
_entity.pdbx_description
1 polymer ?
#
loop_
_entity_poly.entity_id
_entity_poly.type
_entity_poly.pdbx_seq_one_letter_code
_entity_poly.pdbx_strand_id
1 'polypeptide(L)'
;RACHAEKIEVVLEMPFQAGISVQTALECLRFYMLEYHIDGFVVNPYIIPWEIVNSDPFLKDVKIMRKDDGFQNVMRRFLKGDENMVNDVIWALKHNSSADGKCNYITGHTGFTLWDLVSYDGKHNEANGERNTDGPDYNYSWNCGAEGPSRKKAVMALRKNQVRNAFQLLLTAQGTPCLLAGDEFYNTQKGNNNVYCQDNETAWVNWSRLKTDDSLFRYVKALISFRKAHTCLHRREELNGMDRKGCGMPDVSYHGENAWKVRSEVASRQLGVLYAGVEDGDEPCFAAY
;
A
#
# COMPACT_ATOMS: atom_id res chain seq x y z
N ARG A 1 -7.64 -23.51 6.44
CA ARG A 1 -6.73 -24.60 6.90
C ARG A 1 -5.42 -24.61 6.11
N ALA A 2 -5.45 -24.54 4.76
CA ALA A 2 -4.20 -24.55 3.97
C ALA A 2 -3.30 -23.35 4.32
N CYS A 3 -3.85 -22.14 4.40
CA CYS A 3 -3.09 -20.95 4.79
C CYS A 3 -2.50 -21.06 6.19
N HIS A 4 -3.28 -21.53 7.16
CA HIS A 4 -2.80 -21.71 8.54
C HIS A 4 -1.69 -22.76 8.66
N ALA A 5 -1.72 -23.82 7.83
CA ALA A 5 -0.61 -24.80 7.78
C ALA A 5 0.71 -24.13 7.36
N GLU A 6 0.65 -23.10 6.52
CA GLU A 6 1.80 -22.28 6.11
C GLU A 6 2.04 -21.05 7.00
N LYS A 7 1.35 -20.98 8.17
CA LYS A 7 1.41 -19.84 9.10
C LYS A 7 0.98 -18.51 8.48
N ILE A 8 0.04 -18.56 7.54
CA ILE A 8 -0.56 -17.41 6.88
C ILE A 8 -1.93 -17.18 7.48
N GLU A 9 -2.16 -15.99 8.03
CA GLU A 9 -3.47 -15.53 8.49
C GLU A 9 -4.36 -15.16 7.32
N VAL A 10 -5.66 -15.36 7.49
CA VAL A 10 -6.68 -15.03 6.48
C VAL A 10 -7.49 -13.84 6.97
N VAL A 11 -7.41 -12.73 6.25
CA VAL A 11 -8.15 -11.52 6.53
C VAL A 11 -9.15 -11.27 5.42
N LEU A 12 -10.43 -11.09 5.77
CA LEU A 12 -11.49 -10.81 4.80
C LEU A 12 -11.80 -9.31 4.72
N GLU A 13 -11.86 -8.79 3.52
CA GLU A 13 -12.44 -7.47 3.27
C GLU A 13 -13.98 -7.60 3.20
N MET A 14 -14.68 -6.89 4.09
CA MET A 14 -16.12 -6.95 4.21
C MET A 14 -16.77 -5.75 3.51
N PRO A 15 -17.46 -5.96 2.36
CA PRO A 15 -18.03 -4.89 1.55
C PRO A 15 -19.37 -4.41 2.12
N PHE A 16 -19.43 -4.09 3.40
CA PHE A 16 -20.64 -3.56 4.01
C PHE A 16 -21.01 -2.21 3.39
N GLN A 17 -22.30 -2.03 3.11
CA GLN A 17 -22.84 -0.81 2.54
C GLN A 17 -23.54 0.03 3.62
N ALA A 18 -23.63 1.33 3.37
CA ALA A 18 -24.39 2.24 4.22
C ALA A 18 -25.85 1.75 4.37
N GLY A 19 -26.34 1.76 5.61
CA GLY A 19 -27.69 1.29 5.95
C GLY A 19 -27.76 -0.16 6.45
N ILE A 20 -26.65 -0.92 6.42
CA ILE A 20 -26.62 -2.20 7.12
C ILE A 20 -26.79 -1.98 8.63
N SER A 21 -27.58 -2.83 9.29
CA SER A 21 -27.65 -2.77 10.76
C SER A 21 -26.35 -3.26 11.38
N VAL A 22 -25.91 -2.59 12.46
CA VAL A 22 -24.71 -3.01 13.19
C VAL A 22 -24.83 -4.46 13.67
N GLN A 23 -26.01 -4.86 14.13
CA GLN A 23 -26.26 -6.23 14.56
C GLN A 23 -26.01 -7.24 13.44
N THR A 24 -26.56 -7.01 12.25
CA THR A 24 -26.34 -7.88 11.08
C THR A 24 -24.86 -7.96 10.70
N ALA A 25 -24.15 -6.83 10.75
CA ALA A 25 -22.71 -6.81 10.46
C ALA A 25 -21.93 -7.63 11.49
N LEU A 26 -22.20 -7.49 12.79
CA LEU A 26 -21.56 -8.29 13.83
C LEU A 26 -21.86 -9.78 13.67
N GLU A 27 -23.07 -10.17 13.33
CA GLU A 27 -23.46 -11.55 13.08
C GLU A 27 -22.69 -12.12 11.87
N CYS A 28 -22.52 -11.36 10.79
CA CYS A 28 -21.69 -11.75 9.66
C CYS A 28 -20.22 -11.97 10.07
N LEU A 29 -19.63 -11.02 10.81
CA LEU A 29 -18.24 -11.15 11.26
C LEU A 29 -18.04 -12.38 12.16
N ARG A 30 -18.94 -12.58 13.13
CA ARG A 30 -18.92 -13.77 14.02
C ARG A 30 -19.05 -15.06 13.22
N PHE A 31 -19.96 -15.11 12.23
CA PHE A 31 -20.15 -16.27 11.36
C PHE A 31 -18.86 -16.65 10.64
N TYR A 32 -18.21 -15.71 9.96
CA TYR A 32 -16.97 -16.00 9.25
C TYR A 32 -15.83 -16.41 10.20
N MET A 33 -15.74 -15.79 11.36
CA MET A 33 -14.73 -16.13 12.36
C MET A 33 -14.95 -17.54 12.92
N LEU A 34 -16.18 -17.88 13.30
CA LEU A 34 -16.51 -19.17 13.94
C LEU A 34 -16.51 -20.34 12.95
N GLU A 35 -17.11 -20.17 11.78
CA GLU A 35 -17.28 -21.25 10.80
C GLU A 35 -16.06 -21.43 9.90
N TYR A 36 -15.39 -20.33 9.52
CA TYR A 36 -14.27 -20.36 8.56
C TYR A 36 -12.92 -20.12 9.20
N HIS A 37 -12.88 -19.81 10.50
CA HIS A 37 -11.65 -19.52 11.25
C HIS A 37 -10.84 -18.38 10.61
N ILE A 38 -11.52 -17.29 10.28
CA ILE A 38 -10.92 -16.07 9.74
C ILE A 38 -10.21 -15.33 10.88
N ASP A 39 -8.99 -14.85 10.63
CA ASP A 39 -8.11 -14.22 11.62
C ASP A 39 -8.32 -12.72 11.74
N GLY A 40 -8.94 -12.11 10.73
CA GLY A 40 -9.18 -10.67 10.74
C GLY A 40 -10.13 -10.19 9.65
N PHE A 41 -10.49 -8.93 9.75
CA PHE A 41 -11.39 -8.27 8.80
C PHE A 41 -10.87 -6.88 8.43
N VAL A 42 -11.01 -6.53 7.16
CA VAL A 42 -10.93 -5.14 6.70
C VAL A 42 -12.34 -4.60 6.62
N VAL A 43 -12.64 -3.59 7.43
CA VAL A 43 -13.96 -2.96 7.50
C VAL A 43 -13.86 -1.45 7.37
N ASN A 44 -14.90 -0.83 6.82
CA ASN A 44 -15.00 0.62 6.78
C ASN A 44 -15.51 1.16 8.13
N PRO A 45 -14.71 1.92 8.90
CA PRO A 45 -15.09 2.41 10.22
C PRO A 45 -16.23 3.43 10.19
N TYR A 46 -16.49 4.05 9.05
CA TYR A 46 -17.63 4.96 8.86
C TYR A 46 -18.98 4.22 8.70
N ILE A 47 -18.93 2.91 8.41
CA ILE A 47 -20.11 2.06 8.29
C ILE A 47 -20.32 1.25 9.56
N ILE A 48 -19.24 0.64 10.08
CA ILE A 48 -19.26 -0.14 11.31
C ILE A 48 -18.23 0.46 12.27
N PRO A 49 -18.66 1.16 13.34
CA PRO A 49 -17.77 1.72 14.34
C PRO A 49 -16.93 0.62 15.01
N TRP A 50 -15.64 0.84 15.10
CA TRP A 50 -14.70 -0.15 15.64
C TRP A 50 -14.88 -0.41 17.13
N GLU A 51 -15.29 0.61 17.86
CA GLU A 51 -15.59 0.50 19.30
C GLU A 51 -16.63 -0.58 19.56
N ILE A 52 -17.61 -0.71 18.66
CA ILE A 52 -18.66 -1.73 18.75
C ILE A 52 -18.08 -3.11 18.45
N VAL A 53 -17.23 -3.23 17.41
CA VAL A 53 -16.60 -4.50 17.06
C VAL A 53 -15.64 -4.95 18.16
N ASN A 54 -14.83 -4.04 18.69
CA ASN A 54 -13.86 -4.34 19.76
C ASN A 54 -14.54 -4.64 21.12
N SER A 55 -15.77 -4.18 21.33
CA SER A 55 -16.54 -4.49 22.53
C SER A 55 -17.25 -5.84 22.45
N ASP A 56 -17.30 -6.45 21.28
CA ASP A 56 -17.94 -7.75 21.08
C ASP A 56 -17.09 -8.88 21.69
N PRO A 57 -17.66 -9.73 22.59
CA PRO A 57 -16.90 -10.77 23.25
C PRO A 57 -16.22 -11.79 22.32
N PHE A 58 -16.79 -12.02 21.13
CA PHE A 58 -16.26 -12.95 20.13
C PHE A 58 -15.20 -12.32 19.22
N LEU A 59 -15.31 -11.00 18.98
CA LEU A 59 -14.49 -10.30 18.00
C LEU A 59 -13.34 -9.49 18.60
N LYS A 60 -13.28 -9.34 19.92
CA LYS A 60 -12.29 -8.50 20.64
C LYS A 60 -10.83 -8.84 20.35
N ASP A 61 -10.53 -10.12 20.05
CA ASP A 61 -9.18 -10.63 19.77
C ASP A 61 -8.92 -10.82 18.26
N VAL A 62 -9.90 -10.48 17.40
CA VAL A 62 -9.81 -10.58 15.95
C VAL A 62 -9.14 -9.32 15.40
N LYS A 63 -8.28 -9.46 14.40
CA LYS A 63 -7.65 -8.31 13.75
C LYS A 63 -8.68 -7.49 12.98
N ILE A 64 -8.86 -6.24 13.37
CA ILE A 64 -9.70 -5.30 12.61
C ILE A 64 -8.80 -4.29 11.92
N MET A 65 -8.97 -4.15 10.62
CA MET A 65 -8.15 -3.32 9.76
C MET A 65 -9.02 -2.40 8.90
N ARG A 66 -8.44 -1.29 8.44
CA ARG A 66 -9.02 -0.39 7.44
C ARG A 66 -7.99 0.02 6.41
N LYS A 67 -8.40 0.18 5.18
CA LYS A 67 -7.56 0.74 4.13
C LYS A 67 -7.35 2.23 4.35
N ASP A 68 -6.15 2.72 4.09
CA ASP A 68 -5.83 4.15 4.14
C ASP A 68 -5.79 4.74 2.72
N ASP A 69 -6.94 5.23 2.24
CA ASP A 69 -7.05 5.89 0.94
C ASP A 69 -6.23 7.20 0.89
N GLY A 70 -6.03 7.84 2.03
CA GLY A 70 -5.17 9.03 2.13
C GLY A 70 -3.72 8.69 1.80
N PHE A 71 -3.19 7.59 2.36
CA PHE A 71 -1.87 7.09 2.04
C PHE A 71 -1.74 6.78 0.54
N GLN A 72 -2.71 6.04 -0.04
CA GLN A 72 -2.72 5.72 -1.46
C GLN A 72 -2.62 6.96 -2.33
N ASN A 73 -3.48 7.94 -2.10
CA ASN A 73 -3.55 9.15 -2.90
C ASN A 73 -2.25 9.97 -2.82
N VAL A 74 -1.71 10.16 -1.62
CA VAL A 74 -0.46 10.88 -1.40
C VAL A 74 0.70 10.20 -2.12
N MET A 75 0.86 8.89 -1.96
CA MET A 75 1.99 8.16 -2.55
C MET A 75 1.90 8.11 -4.07
N ARG A 76 0.71 7.91 -4.66
CA ARG A 76 0.53 7.94 -6.10
C ARG A 76 0.86 9.31 -6.70
N ARG A 77 0.41 10.40 -6.08
CA ARG A 77 0.69 11.76 -6.52
C ARG A 77 2.18 12.08 -6.42
N PHE A 78 2.84 11.66 -5.36
CA PHE A 78 4.29 11.83 -5.21
C PHE A 78 5.06 11.04 -6.27
N LEU A 79 4.71 9.76 -6.50
CA LEU A 79 5.31 8.93 -7.55
C LEU A 79 5.13 9.52 -8.95
N LYS A 80 3.96 10.09 -9.21
CA LYS A 80 3.67 10.78 -10.48
C LYS A 80 4.51 12.06 -10.64
N GLY A 81 4.98 12.65 -9.54
CA GLY A 81 5.76 13.88 -9.51
C GLY A 81 4.89 15.13 -9.45
N ASP A 82 3.70 15.06 -8.87
CA ASP A 82 2.87 16.23 -8.59
C ASP A 82 3.63 17.19 -7.66
N GLU A 83 3.32 18.48 -7.80
CA GLU A 83 3.91 19.53 -6.99
C GLU A 83 3.41 19.51 -5.54
N ASN A 84 4.20 20.05 -4.61
CA ASN A 84 3.87 20.23 -3.19
C ASN A 84 3.62 18.92 -2.39
N MET A 85 4.06 17.76 -2.88
CA MET A 85 3.73 16.47 -2.22
C MET A 85 4.66 16.11 -1.05
N VAL A 86 5.83 16.73 -0.93
CA VAL A 86 6.85 16.33 0.08
C VAL A 86 6.30 16.39 1.51
N ASN A 87 5.59 17.46 1.87
CA ASN A 87 5.02 17.59 3.22
C ASN A 87 3.90 16.56 3.47
N ASP A 88 3.08 16.27 2.46
CA ASP A 88 2.02 15.26 2.57
C ASP A 88 2.62 13.86 2.74
N VAL A 89 3.72 13.56 2.04
CA VAL A 89 4.45 12.28 2.21
C VAL A 89 5.06 12.19 3.60
N ILE A 90 5.72 13.25 4.09
CA ILE A 90 6.25 13.28 5.46
C ILE A 90 5.15 13.03 6.47
N TRP A 91 4.01 13.69 6.30
CA TRP A 91 2.86 13.50 7.18
C TRP A 91 2.35 12.05 7.13
N ALA A 92 2.15 11.47 5.94
CA ALA A 92 1.67 10.11 5.76
C ALA A 92 2.64 9.07 6.36
N LEU A 93 3.95 9.25 6.18
CA LEU A 93 4.97 8.36 6.75
C LEU A 93 5.01 8.41 8.27
N LYS A 94 4.82 9.59 8.86
CA LYS A 94 4.90 9.84 10.30
C LYS A 94 3.64 9.40 11.04
N HIS A 95 2.45 9.74 10.51
CA HIS A 95 1.15 9.57 11.17
C HIS A 95 0.48 8.24 10.85
N ASN A 96 1.24 7.27 10.38
CA ASN A 96 0.71 5.97 10.01
C ASN A 96 1.13 4.90 11.00
N SER A 97 0.42 4.84 12.11
CA SER A 97 0.66 3.85 13.17
C SER A 97 -0.08 2.55 12.91
N SER A 98 0.59 1.42 13.13
CA SER A 98 -0.04 0.11 13.10
C SER A 98 -1.07 -0.09 14.23
N ALA A 99 -1.00 0.71 15.30
CA ALA A 99 -1.95 0.64 16.41
C ALA A 99 -3.38 1.04 15.98
N ASP A 100 -3.52 1.86 14.95
CA ASP A 100 -4.83 2.28 14.41
C ASP A 100 -5.46 1.24 13.46
N GLY A 101 -4.84 0.07 13.27
CA GLY A 101 -5.30 -0.95 12.31
C GLY A 101 -5.25 -0.50 10.86
N LYS A 102 -4.53 0.57 10.54
CA LYS A 102 -4.38 1.07 9.18
C LYS A 102 -3.59 0.11 8.32
N CYS A 103 -4.11 -0.13 7.12
CA CYS A 103 -3.46 -0.89 6.08
C CYS A 103 -3.05 0.06 4.95
N ASN A 104 -1.74 0.26 4.80
CA ASN A 104 -1.17 1.08 3.73
C ASN A 104 -1.21 0.32 2.43
N TYR A 105 -1.64 0.97 1.37
CA TYR A 105 -1.63 0.38 0.04
C TYR A 105 -1.43 1.45 -1.02
N ILE A 106 -0.86 1.07 -2.15
CA ILE A 106 -0.73 1.92 -3.34
C ILE A 106 -1.71 1.46 -4.41
N THR A 107 -1.92 0.16 -4.51
CA THR A 107 -2.81 -0.51 -5.46
C THR A 107 -3.69 -1.52 -4.74
N GLY A 108 -4.86 -1.79 -5.28
CA GLY A 108 -5.83 -2.72 -4.72
C GLY A 108 -6.65 -3.38 -5.83
N HIS A 109 -7.60 -4.24 -5.46
CA HIS A 109 -8.44 -4.96 -6.41
C HIS A 109 -9.38 -4.03 -7.22
N THR A 110 -9.62 -2.82 -6.75
CA THR A 110 -10.27 -1.75 -7.51
C THR A 110 -9.23 -0.72 -7.93
N GLY A 111 -9.21 -0.36 -9.19
CA GLY A 111 -8.21 0.54 -9.76
C GLY A 111 -7.12 -0.19 -10.55
N PHE A 112 -6.08 0.54 -10.94
CA PHE A 112 -4.96 -0.02 -11.69
C PHE A 112 -4.09 -0.95 -10.83
N THR A 113 -3.49 -1.98 -11.46
CA THR A 113 -2.30 -2.65 -10.93
C THR A 113 -1.13 -1.67 -10.87
N LEU A 114 -0.09 -2.00 -10.12
CA LEU A 114 1.07 -1.11 -10.01
C LEU A 114 1.79 -0.92 -11.36
N TRP A 115 1.80 -1.94 -12.22
CA TRP A 115 2.34 -1.81 -13.56
C TRP A 115 1.48 -0.93 -14.46
N ASP A 116 0.16 -1.03 -14.35
CA ASP A 116 -0.76 -0.19 -15.11
C ASP A 116 -0.75 1.26 -14.63
N LEU A 117 -0.57 1.49 -13.33
CA LEU A 117 -0.42 2.81 -12.73
C LEU A 117 0.72 3.64 -13.35
N VAL A 118 1.80 2.97 -13.79
CA VAL A 118 2.95 3.60 -14.45
C VAL A 118 2.96 3.43 -15.96
N SER A 119 1.86 2.90 -16.53
CA SER A 119 1.77 2.59 -17.96
C SER A 119 0.61 3.23 -18.68
N TYR A 120 -0.37 3.75 -17.93
CA TYR A 120 -1.59 4.33 -18.50
C TYR A 120 -1.94 5.64 -17.82
N ASP A 121 -2.27 6.67 -18.59
CA ASP A 121 -2.82 7.92 -18.06
C ASP A 121 -4.33 7.81 -17.85
N GLY A 122 -5.03 7.11 -18.74
CA GLY A 122 -6.46 6.88 -18.68
C GLY A 122 -6.84 5.42 -18.49
N LYS A 123 -8.06 5.16 -18.04
CA LYS A 123 -8.62 3.81 -17.96
C LYS A 123 -9.01 3.28 -19.33
N HIS A 124 -8.89 1.97 -19.52
CA HIS A 124 -9.26 1.23 -20.72
C HIS A 124 -10.20 0.09 -20.36
N ASN A 125 -11.45 0.43 -19.99
CA ASN A 125 -12.48 -0.51 -19.55
C ASN A 125 -13.45 -0.88 -20.67
N GLU A 126 -13.12 -0.62 -21.94
CA GLU A 126 -14.01 -0.86 -23.09
C GLU A 126 -14.49 -2.31 -23.16
N ALA A 127 -13.64 -3.27 -22.74
CA ALA A 127 -13.97 -4.70 -22.70
C ALA A 127 -15.07 -5.06 -21.70
N ASN A 128 -15.39 -4.16 -20.75
CA ASN A 128 -16.46 -4.37 -19.77
C ASN A 128 -17.86 -4.13 -20.37
N GLY A 129 -17.95 -3.54 -21.58
CA GLY A 129 -19.22 -3.29 -22.25
C GLY A 129 -19.97 -2.05 -21.78
N GLU A 130 -19.41 -1.28 -20.84
CA GLU A 130 -20.02 -0.10 -20.24
C GLU A 130 -19.50 1.22 -20.86
N ARG A 131 -18.98 1.17 -22.07
CA ARG A 131 -18.47 2.34 -22.83
C ARG A 131 -17.39 3.11 -22.05
N ASN A 132 -16.57 2.40 -21.25
CA ASN A 132 -15.51 2.99 -20.43
C ASN A 132 -16.02 4.00 -19.39
N THR A 133 -17.28 3.89 -18.95
CA THR A 133 -17.87 4.76 -17.92
C THR A 133 -17.72 4.21 -16.49
N ASP A 134 -17.44 2.93 -16.37
CA ASP A 134 -17.25 2.21 -15.12
C ASP A 134 -15.84 2.41 -14.53
N GLY A 135 -15.69 2.13 -13.26
CA GLY A 135 -14.43 2.30 -12.54
C GLY A 135 -14.03 3.78 -12.31
N PRO A 136 -13.02 4.03 -11.47
CA PRO A 136 -12.61 5.40 -11.13
C PRO A 136 -11.96 6.13 -12.30
N ASP A 137 -12.33 7.41 -12.52
CA ASP A 137 -11.73 8.26 -13.54
C ASP A 137 -10.36 8.80 -13.08
N TYR A 138 -10.21 9.08 -11.80
CA TYR A 138 -8.98 9.63 -11.24
C TYR A 138 -8.14 8.54 -10.60
N ASN A 139 -7.07 8.13 -11.29
CA ASN A 139 -6.16 7.08 -10.81
C ASN A 139 -4.84 7.63 -10.25
N TYR A 140 -4.54 8.91 -10.45
CA TYR A 140 -3.23 9.51 -10.19
C TYR A 140 -2.10 8.72 -10.85
N SER A 141 -2.36 8.21 -12.05
CA SER A 141 -1.44 7.41 -12.84
C SER A 141 -0.57 8.29 -13.75
N TRP A 142 0.49 7.72 -14.28
CA TRP A 142 1.37 8.34 -15.26
C TRP A 142 1.94 7.28 -16.21
N ASN A 143 1.75 7.46 -17.51
CA ASN A 143 2.19 6.51 -18.52
C ASN A 143 3.72 6.48 -18.75
N CYS A 144 4.49 7.31 -18.05
CA CYS A 144 5.95 7.45 -18.19
C CYS A 144 6.41 7.78 -19.63
N GLY A 145 5.56 8.50 -20.40
CA GLY A 145 5.85 8.96 -21.76
C GLY A 145 5.44 8.02 -22.88
N ALA A 146 4.63 7.00 -22.59
CA ALA A 146 4.00 6.16 -23.61
C ALA A 146 2.77 5.45 -23.04
N GLU A 147 1.61 5.64 -23.65
CA GLU A 147 0.38 4.96 -23.23
C GLU A 147 0.44 3.47 -23.55
N GLY A 148 0.12 2.62 -22.55
CA GLY A 148 0.10 1.18 -22.70
C GLY A 148 1.46 0.51 -22.93
N PRO A 149 1.49 -0.64 -23.63
CA PRO A 149 2.72 -1.38 -23.87
C PRO A 149 3.77 -0.57 -24.64
N SER A 150 5.03 -0.64 -24.21
CA SER A 150 6.14 0.09 -24.87
C SER A 150 7.36 -0.82 -25.04
N ARG A 151 8.11 -0.60 -26.15
CA ARG A 151 9.42 -1.23 -26.40
C ARG A 151 10.57 -0.23 -26.24
N LYS A 152 10.28 1.03 -25.94
CA LYS A 152 11.29 2.08 -25.74
C LYS A 152 12.05 1.81 -24.44
N LYS A 153 13.37 1.57 -24.53
CA LYS A 153 14.20 1.22 -23.36
C LYS A 153 14.10 2.25 -22.23
N ALA A 154 14.10 3.55 -22.56
CA ALA A 154 14.01 4.61 -21.56
C ALA A 154 12.67 4.58 -20.80
N VAL A 155 11.54 4.39 -21.50
CA VAL A 155 10.21 4.27 -20.90
C VAL A 155 10.14 3.06 -19.98
N MET A 156 10.65 1.90 -20.45
CA MET A 156 10.64 0.67 -19.67
C MET A 156 11.52 0.77 -18.42
N ALA A 157 12.68 1.41 -18.52
CA ALA A 157 13.55 1.65 -17.38
C ALA A 157 12.89 2.57 -16.35
N LEU A 158 12.26 3.66 -16.81
CA LEU A 158 11.54 4.58 -15.94
C LEU A 158 10.37 3.90 -15.22
N ARG A 159 9.53 3.15 -15.93
CA ARG A 159 8.43 2.36 -15.33
C ARG A 159 8.93 1.41 -14.25
N LYS A 160 9.98 0.65 -14.54
CA LYS A 160 10.59 -0.29 -13.57
C LYS A 160 11.12 0.44 -12.33
N ASN A 161 11.70 1.62 -12.49
CA ASN A 161 12.15 2.43 -11.36
C ASN A 161 10.97 2.94 -10.54
N GLN A 162 9.92 3.44 -11.17
CA GLN A 162 8.72 3.91 -10.45
C GLN A 162 8.04 2.79 -9.67
N VAL A 163 7.95 1.58 -10.22
CA VAL A 163 7.43 0.43 -9.50
C VAL A 163 8.30 0.09 -8.28
N ARG A 164 9.63 0.15 -8.41
CA ARG A 164 10.53 -0.06 -7.26
C ARG A 164 10.38 1.02 -6.20
N ASN A 165 10.27 2.29 -6.61
CA ASN A 165 10.02 3.41 -5.70
C ASN A 165 8.70 3.22 -4.94
N ALA A 166 7.64 2.75 -5.61
CA ALA A 166 6.36 2.45 -4.98
C ALA A 166 6.48 1.38 -3.89
N PHE A 167 7.18 0.26 -4.16
CA PHE A 167 7.44 -0.75 -3.15
C PHE A 167 8.32 -0.24 -2.02
N GLN A 168 9.31 0.59 -2.32
CA GLN A 168 10.15 1.21 -1.30
C GLN A 168 9.31 2.10 -0.38
N LEU A 169 8.51 3.02 -0.92
CA LEU A 169 7.60 3.87 -0.15
C LEU A 169 6.67 3.04 0.74
N LEU A 170 6.06 2.00 0.19
CA LEU A 170 5.12 1.15 0.91
C LEU A 170 5.79 0.36 2.04
N LEU A 171 6.94 -0.24 1.78
CA LEU A 171 7.59 -1.18 2.70
C LEU A 171 8.52 -0.49 3.72
N THR A 172 8.86 0.78 3.54
CA THR A 172 9.61 1.56 4.54
C THR A 172 8.73 2.54 5.33
N ALA A 173 7.45 2.71 4.96
CA ALA A 173 6.49 3.47 5.76
C ALA A 173 6.12 2.74 7.05
N GLN A 174 5.76 3.47 8.09
CA GLN A 174 5.15 2.89 9.29
C GLN A 174 3.78 2.26 8.95
N GLY A 175 3.24 1.42 9.83
CA GLY A 175 1.95 0.77 9.64
C GLY A 175 2.04 -0.57 8.92
N THR A 176 0.91 -1.11 8.50
CA THR A 176 0.82 -2.43 7.89
C THR A 176 0.77 -2.31 6.36
N PRO A 177 1.79 -2.76 5.62
CA PRO A 177 1.76 -2.71 4.17
C PRO A 177 0.83 -3.78 3.58
N CYS A 178 0.05 -3.38 2.58
CA CYS A 178 -0.83 -4.26 1.82
C CYS A 178 -0.45 -4.19 0.32
N LEU A 179 -0.17 -5.34 -0.27
CA LEU A 179 0.23 -5.49 -1.67
C LEU A 179 -0.90 -6.12 -2.46
N LEU A 180 -1.12 -5.64 -3.68
CA LEU A 180 -1.97 -6.35 -4.64
C LEU A 180 -1.19 -7.53 -5.22
N ALA A 181 -1.80 -8.72 -5.17
CA ALA A 181 -1.19 -9.93 -5.71
C ALA A 181 -0.83 -9.76 -7.20
N GLY A 182 0.42 -10.04 -7.55
CA GLY A 182 0.94 -9.90 -8.90
C GLY A 182 1.71 -8.60 -9.16
N ASP A 183 1.56 -7.58 -8.34
CA ASP A 183 2.33 -6.35 -8.51
C ASP A 183 3.83 -6.60 -8.39
N GLU A 184 4.24 -7.55 -7.56
CA GLU A 184 5.63 -7.94 -7.32
C GLU A 184 6.31 -8.61 -8.53
N PHE A 185 5.58 -8.87 -9.60
CA PHE A 185 6.12 -9.36 -10.88
C PHE A 185 5.48 -8.71 -12.10
N TYR A 186 5.11 -7.44 -11.98
CA TYR A 186 4.60 -6.60 -13.08
C TYR A 186 3.29 -7.10 -13.69
N ASN A 187 2.38 -7.67 -12.92
CA ASN A 187 1.05 -8.05 -13.43
C ASN A 187 0.33 -6.82 -14.01
N THR A 188 -0.45 -7.04 -15.07
CA THR A 188 -1.18 -5.97 -15.76
C THR A 188 -2.58 -6.44 -16.10
N GLN A 189 -3.53 -5.56 -15.94
CA GLN A 189 -4.91 -5.69 -16.40
C GLN A 189 -5.13 -4.93 -17.71
N LYS A 190 -4.03 -4.63 -18.44
CA LYS A 190 -4.03 -3.96 -19.74
C LYS A 190 -4.70 -2.57 -19.73
N GLY A 191 -4.63 -1.87 -18.58
CA GLY A 191 -5.27 -0.57 -18.39
C GLY A 191 -6.74 -0.64 -17.98
N ASN A 192 -7.30 -1.83 -17.80
CA ASN A 192 -8.62 -1.99 -17.19
C ASN A 192 -8.50 -1.83 -15.66
N ASN A 193 -9.18 -0.83 -15.10
CA ASN A 193 -9.13 -0.54 -13.68
C ASN A 193 -10.38 -1.02 -12.91
N ASN A 194 -11.23 -1.83 -13.55
CA ASN A 194 -12.46 -2.36 -12.97
C ASN A 194 -12.82 -3.74 -13.56
N VAL A 195 -12.01 -4.74 -13.28
CA VAL A 195 -12.09 -6.08 -13.92
C VAL A 195 -13.19 -6.98 -13.37
N TYR A 196 -14.19 -6.45 -12.69
CA TYR A 196 -15.24 -7.21 -11.99
C TYR A 196 -15.98 -8.23 -12.87
N CYS A 197 -16.13 -7.94 -14.17
CA CYS A 197 -16.83 -8.80 -15.12
C CYS A 197 -15.89 -9.58 -16.07
N GLN A 198 -14.57 -9.52 -15.83
CA GLN A 198 -13.56 -10.14 -16.67
C GLN A 198 -13.10 -11.48 -16.09
N ASP A 199 -13.72 -12.59 -16.49
CA ASP A 199 -13.23 -13.93 -16.13
C ASP A 199 -12.29 -14.48 -17.22
N ASN A 200 -11.17 -13.77 -17.43
CA ASN A 200 -10.21 -14.06 -18.48
C ASN A 200 -8.81 -13.50 -18.13
N GLU A 201 -7.87 -13.58 -19.08
CA GLU A 201 -6.48 -13.13 -18.95
C GLU A 201 -6.32 -11.65 -18.54
N THR A 202 -7.36 -10.83 -18.66
CA THR A 202 -7.30 -9.43 -18.21
C THR A 202 -7.34 -9.35 -16.70
N ALA A 203 -8.17 -10.16 -16.04
CA ALA A 203 -8.28 -10.18 -14.57
C ALA A 203 -7.35 -11.20 -13.92
N TRP A 204 -7.03 -12.30 -14.61
CA TRP A 204 -6.23 -13.35 -14.01
C TRP A 204 -4.78 -12.91 -13.76
N VAL A 205 -4.21 -13.36 -12.65
CA VAL A 205 -2.80 -13.12 -12.33
C VAL A 205 -1.92 -13.96 -13.26
N ASN A 206 -1.06 -13.29 -14.03
CA ASN A 206 -0.19 -13.96 -14.99
C ASN A 206 1.12 -14.42 -14.35
N TRP A 207 1.12 -15.61 -13.77
CA TRP A 207 2.29 -16.23 -13.14
C TRP A 207 3.47 -16.50 -14.07
N SER A 208 3.27 -16.51 -15.40
CA SER A 208 4.37 -16.69 -16.35
C SER A 208 5.36 -15.52 -16.36
N ARG A 209 4.93 -14.33 -15.93
CA ARG A 209 5.80 -13.15 -15.82
C ARG A 209 6.93 -13.36 -14.82
N LEU A 210 6.67 -14.07 -13.73
CA LEU A 210 7.68 -14.41 -12.74
C LEU A 210 8.82 -15.27 -13.33
N LYS A 211 8.49 -16.13 -14.31
CA LYS A 211 9.50 -16.94 -15.00
C LYS A 211 10.32 -16.12 -16.01
N THR A 212 9.74 -15.02 -16.53
CA THR A 212 10.38 -14.18 -17.54
C THR A 212 11.32 -13.15 -16.92
N ASP A 213 10.91 -12.52 -15.82
CA ASP A 213 11.70 -11.51 -15.10
C ASP A 213 11.36 -11.58 -13.59
N ASP A 214 12.21 -12.21 -12.82
CA ASP A 214 12.07 -12.35 -11.37
C ASP A 214 12.76 -11.22 -10.59
N SER A 215 13.34 -10.25 -11.28
CA SER A 215 14.16 -9.21 -10.65
C SER A 215 13.38 -8.35 -9.66
N LEU A 216 12.14 -7.99 -9.99
CA LEU A 216 11.28 -7.24 -9.09
C LEU A 216 10.85 -8.10 -7.90
N PHE A 217 10.48 -9.35 -8.12
CA PHE A 217 10.10 -10.28 -7.06
C PHE A 217 11.22 -10.44 -6.03
N ARG A 218 12.47 -10.62 -6.47
CA ARG A 218 13.64 -10.68 -5.59
C ARG A 218 13.84 -9.37 -4.82
N TYR A 219 13.65 -8.23 -5.48
CA TYR A 219 13.73 -6.91 -4.85
C TYR A 219 12.68 -6.75 -3.74
N VAL A 220 11.41 -7.09 -4.01
CA VAL A 220 10.33 -7.02 -3.02
C VAL A 220 10.59 -7.96 -1.84
N LYS A 221 11.05 -9.20 -2.11
CA LYS A 221 11.48 -10.12 -1.03
C LYS A 221 12.58 -9.54 -0.17
N ALA A 222 13.57 -8.90 -0.76
CA ALA A 222 14.67 -8.26 -0.03
C ALA A 222 14.15 -7.10 0.84
N LEU A 223 13.24 -6.25 0.32
CA LEU A 223 12.61 -5.18 1.09
C LEU A 223 11.77 -5.71 2.26
N ILE A 224 11.02 -6.78 2.06
CA ILE A 224 10.24 -7.42 3.14
C ILE A 224 11.18 -7.97 4.21
N SER A 225 12.28 -8.62 3.81
CA SER A 225 13.28 -9.13 4.75
C SER A 225 13.96 -7.99 5.51
N PHE A 226 14.30 -6.91 4.81
CA PHE A 226 14.86 -5.70 5.39
C PHE A 226 13.91 -5.10 6.42
N ARG A 227 12.63 -4.88 6.06
CA ARG A 227 11.61 -4.39 6.98
C ARG A 227 11.49 -5.26 8.23
N LYS A 228 11.47 -6.59 8.07
CA LYS A 228 11.37 -7.53 9.20
C LYS A 228 12.59 -7.48 10.13
N ALA A 229 13.77 -7.20 9.58
CA ALA A 229 15.01 -7.09 10.35
C ALA A 229 15.15 -5.77 11.11
N HIS A 230 14.40 -4.72 10.74
CA HIS A 230 14.53 -3.39 11.31
C HIS A 230 13.22 -2.94 11.96
N THR A 231 13.15 -3.03 13.28
CA THR A 231 11.94 -2.68 14.06
C THR A 231 11.56 -1.22 13.95
N CYS A 232 12.54 -0.33 13.69
CA CYS A 232 12.29 1.10 13.47
C CYS A 232 11.34 1.39 12.28
N LEU A 233 11.16 0.44 11.34
CA LEU A 233 10.26 0.59 10.19
C LEU A 233 8.83 0.14 10.48
N HIS A 234 8.57 -0.51 11.61
CA HIS A 234 7.24 -1.04 11.95
C HIS A 234 6.90 -0.93 13.44
N ARG A 235 7.17 0.25 14.01
CA ARG A 235 6.87 0.55 15.40
C ARG A 235 5.37 0.57 15.66
N ARG A 236 4.98 0.22 16.89
CA ARG A 236 3.60 0.36 17.34
C ARG A 236 3.26 1.81 17.67
N GLU A 237 4.23 2.55 18.18
CA GLU A 237 4.08 3.96 18.53
C GLU A 237 4.38 4.86 17.34
N GLU A 238 3.64 5.96 17.24
CA GLU A 238 3.84 6.94 16.19
C GLU A 238 5.18 7.64 16.33
N LEU A 239 5.86 7.87 15.20
CA LEU A 239 7.09 8.64 15.14
C LEU A 239 6.81 10.13 15.38
N ASN A 240 7.58 10.79 16.20
CA ASN A 240 7.34 12.19 16.56
C ASN A 240 8.46 13.17 16.19
N GLY A 241 9.60 12.65 15.70
CA GLY A 241 10.76 13.47 15.37
C GLY A 241 11.55 13.97 16.58
N MET A 242 11.42 13.29 17.73
CA MET A 242 12.14 13.63 18.96
C MET A 242 13.14 12.54 19.34
N ASP A 243 14.19 12.95 20.04
CA ASP A 243 15.10 12.01 20.71
C ASP A 243 14.52 11.64 22.08
N ARG A 244 13.75 10.57 22.13
CA ARG A 244 13.07 10.12 23.36
C ARG A 244 14.01 9.51 24.39
N LYS A 245 15.13 8.97 23.95
CA LYS A 245 16.08 8.23 24.83
C LYS A 245 17.41 8.95 25.05
N GLY A 246 17.57 10.15 24.54
CA GLY A 246 18.81 10.89 24.69
C GLY A 246 20.01 10.28 23.98
N CYS A 247 19.75 9.59 22.84
CA CYS A 247 20.79 8.94 22.04
C CYS A 247 21.48 9.92 21.05
N GLY A 248 21.06 11.18 21.01
CA GLY A 248 21.58 12.20 20.12
C GLY A 248 20.92 12.23 18.74
N MET A 249 19.91 11.39 18.48
CA MET A 249 19.19 11.33 17.22
C MET A 249 17.68 11.27 17.45
N PRO A 250 16.87 12.03 16.68
CA PRO A 250 15.41 11.88 16.70
C PRO A 250 15.00 10.53 16.11
N ASP A 251 13.86 9.99 16.55
CA ASP A 251 13.32 8.72 16.06
C ASP A 251 13.11 8.68 14.53
N VAL A 252 12.83 9.84 13.93
CA VAL A 252 12.80 10.05 12.48
C VAL A 252 13.30 11.44 12.13
N SER A 253 14.04 11.56 11.03
CA SER A 253 14.44 12.85 10.46
C SER A 253 14.33 12.86 8.95
N TYR A 254 14.16 14.05 8.38
CA TYR A 254 13.90 14.25 6.97
C TYR A 254 15.01 15.07 6.32
N HIS A 255 15.37 14.70 5.10
CA HIS A 255 16.52 15.25 4.40
C HIS A 255 16.14 15.54 2.94
N GLY A 256 16.79 16.51 2.35
CA GLY A 256 16.78 16.79 0.93
C GLY A 256 18.16 16.53 0.35
N GLU A 257 18.60 17.35 -0.62
CA GLU A 257 19.97 17.34 -1.16
C GLU A 257 21.01 17.57 -0.06
N ASN A 258 20.65 18.34 0.97
CA ASN A 258 21.47 18.57 2.14
C ASN A 258 20.86 17.87 3.36
N ALA A 259 21.71 17.27 4.17
CA ALA A 259 21.31 16.67 5.44
C ALA A 259 20.54 17.67 6.32
N TRP A 260 19.46 17.23 6.95
CA TRP A 260 18.61 18.01 7.86
C TRP A 260 17.89 19.21 7.22
N LYS A 261 17.91 19.31 5.89
CA LYS A 261 17.24 20.37 5.14
C LYS A 261 16.30 19.76 4.13
N VAL A 262 15.04 19.60 4.52
CA VAL A 262 13.97 19.26 3.58
C VAL A 262 13.61 20.50 2.79
N ARG A 263 13.57 20.38 1.47
CA ARG A 263 12.98 21.40 0.62
C ARG A 263 11.50 21.07 0.44
N SER A 264 10.66 21.86 1.06
CA SER A 264 9.19 21.82 0.87
C SER A 264 8.74 22.73 -0.27
N GLU A 265 9.67 23.15 -1.11
CA GLU A 265 9.38 24.02 -2.25
C GLU A 265 8.49 23.28 -3.26
N VAL A 266 7.66 24.05 -3.97
CA VAL A 266 6.66 23.55 -4.95
C VAL A 266 7.24 22.51 -5.91
N ALA A 267 8.49 22.72 -6.33
CA ALA A 267 9.17 21.88 -7.33
C ALA A 267 9.92 20.67 -6.73
N SER A 268 9.97 20.52 -5.40
CA SER A 268 10.71 19.40 -4.77
C SER A 268 9.96 18.07 -4.99
N ARG A 269 10.68 17.08 -5.50
CA ARG A 269 10.16 15.73 -5.79
C ARG A 269 11.04 14.62 -5.22
N GLN A 270 11.81 14.96 -4.20
CA GLN A 270 12.72 14.02 -3.54
C GLN A 270 12.65 14.19 -2.04
N LEU A 271 12.81 13.09 -1.33
CA LEU A 271 12.77 13.04 0.12
C LEU A 271 13.71 11.96 0.63
N GLY A 272 14.62 12.31 1.54
CA GLY A 272 15.37 11.37 2.35
C GLY A 272 14.72 11.24 3.73
N VAL A 273 14.59 10.02 4.22
CA VAL A 273 14.08 9.72 5.56
C VAL A 273 15.08 8.85 6.29
N LEU A 274 15.54 9.32 7.45
CA LEU A 274 16.39 8.56 8.36
C LEU A 274 15.53 8.11 9.54
N TYR A 275 15.40 6.81 9.72
CA TYR A 275 14.80 6.20 10.90
C TYR A 275 15.91 5.80 11.86
N ALA A 276 15.89 6.36 13.06
CA ALA A 276 16.88 6.02 14.08
C ALA A 276 16.47 4.71 14.76
N GLY A 277 17.18 3.63 14.45
CA GLY A 277 16.96 2.31 15.04
C GLY A 277 17.54 2.16 16.46
N VAL A 278 18.36 3.10 16.90
CA VAL A 278 19.14 3.03 18.16
C VAL A 278 18.24 2.78 19.37
N GLU A 279 17.03 3.35 19.37
CA GLU A 279 16.06 3.14 20.46
C GLU A 279 15.56 1.69 20.57
N ASP A 280 15.55 0.98 19.47
CA ASP A 280 15.05 -0.40 19.36
C ASP A 280 16.20 -1.42 19.38
N GLY A 281 17.45 -0.96 19.51
CA GLY A 281 18.65 -1.79 19.40
C GLY A 281 19.03 -2.12 17.96
N ASP A 282 18.43 -1.43 16.99
CA ASP A 282 18.70 -1.58 15.57
C ASP A 282 19.73 -0.55 15.07
N GLU A 283 20.28 -0.81 13.88
CA GLU A 283 21.03 0.20 13.14
C GLU A 283 20.08 1.23 12.50
N PRO A 284 20.51 2.50 12.33
CA PRO A 284 19.74 3.50 11.63
C PRO A 284 19.46 3.10 10.17
N CYS A 285 18.23 3.29 9.72
CA CYS A 285 17.81 3.01 8.35
C CYS A 285 17.58 4.30 7.58
N PHE A 286 18.20 4.46 6.42
CA PHE A 286 17.99 5.59 5.53
C PHE A 286 17.28 5.15 4.24
N ALA A 287 16.18 5.81 3.91
CA ALA A 287 15.47 5.64 2.66
C ALA A 287 15.48 6.96 1.87
N ALA A 288 15.75 6.90 0.57
CA ALA A 288 15.69 8.04 -0.35
C ALA A 288 14.67 7.75 -1.45
N TYR A 289 13.81 8.71 -1.69
CA TYR A 289 12.71 8.63 -2.64
C TYR A 289 12.79 9.71 -3.71
#